data_7fc2b1835cd9abcebd35a14768962d5b
#
_entry.id   7fc2b1835cd9abcebd35a14768962d5b
#
_cell.length_a   1.000
_cell.length_b   1.000
_cell.length_c   1.000
_cell.angle_alpha   90.00
_cell.angle_beta   90.00
_cell.angle_gamma   90.00
#
_symmetry.space_group_name_H-M   'P 1'
#
loop_
_entity.id
_entity.type
_entity.pdbx_description
1 polymer ?
#
loop_
_entity_poly.entity_id
_entity_poly.type
_entity_poly.pdbx_seq_one_letter_code
_entity_poly.pdbx_strand_id
1 'polypeptide(L)'
;MDNKIKVKRSVLETITVALYENPIILFREYVQNSLDAYNRAKDDGENPIKGFHVAINIDKKCKKIVIKDNGYGIKTCGIKKDELFQNKMLSLGGSDKARDREKYIGFRGIGRISGLAFCKKLTFRNKVKNSDKIQECIWEGEKYRNLLNDEDSKDDLQTIIDEIVDIHEVTGDGTANEHFFEVILEEYSTEIEEMMEDEKFEEKLTRMLPLKYKEDFDGAKKIVSKYNAFMKESIERFMISVKRNGVDLVKSYDDKFILGSDIVFWEIRGKQKRDGAVGDKIGLLWFTFDKHLKANTNNEYYGILTRSKNVLMGTNDTFAQVADNNKLYITTFREMAQALRGVCGELLINSSFLRDNSRRDWFLPDPHSIDLNNIITDFMRRLHNYRYCASRYFRSKPSKKKEDLKKTLDELVNIKNNQIDYSYFYKKEIAEERTLDGELFSEQDIPHENQSMKKCYDVLMKIIEKYFDKIKKRVLFFQLRAYLVNQFKKKH
;
A
#
# COMPACT_ATOMS: atom_id res chain seq x y z
N MET A 1 -34.15 -24.39 -15.61
CA MET A 1 -32.67 -24.54 -15.56
C MET A 1 -32.16 -23.61 -14.48
N ASP A 2 -31.62 -24.14 -13.42
CA ASP A 2 -31.05 -23.32 -12.33
C ASP A 2 -29.76 -22.67 -12.84
N ASN A 3 -29.81 -21.41 -13.21
CA ASN A 3 -28.65 -20.61 -13.64
C ASN A 3 -27.76 -20.25 -12.45
N LYS A 4 -27.28 -21.26 -11.70
CA LYS A 4 -26.30 -21.03 -10.62
C LYS A 4 -24.92 -20.88 -11.24
N ILE A 5 -24.24 -19.76 -10.95
CA ILE A 5 -22.84 -19.57 -11.31
C ILE A 5 -22.03 -20.61 -10.55
N LYS A 6 -21.31 -21.46 -11.26
CA LYS A 6 -20.37 -22.43 -10.65
C LYS A 6 -19.03 -21.75 -10.48
N VAL A 7 -18.57 -21.63 -9.24
CA VAL A 7 -17.25 -21.10 -8.91
C VAL A 7 -16.26 -22.26 -8.88
N LYS A 8 -15.25 -22.22 -9.75
CA LYS A 8 -14.26 -23.28 -9.89
C LYS A 8 -13.03 -23.03 -8.98
N ARG A 9 -12.24 -24.08 -8.75
CA ARG A 9 -10.99 -24.11 -7.96
C ARG A 9 -10.01 -22.96 -8.28
N SER A 10 -9.89 -22.56 -9.56
CA SER A 10 -8.99 -21.47 -9.99
C SER A 10 -9.24 -20.13 -9.30
N VAL A 11 -10.45 -19.91 -8.79
CA VAL A 11 -10.76 -18.71 -8.00
C VAL A 11 -10.05 -18.77 -6.64
N LEU A 12 -10.07 -19.94 -5.97
CA LEU A 12 -9.39 -20.12 -4.70
C LEU A 12 -7.87 -20.03 -4.87
N GLU A 13 -7.32 -20.59 -5.93
CA GLU A 13 -5.90 -20.47 -6.30
C GLU A 13 -5.50 -19.00 -6.50
N THR A 14 -6.29 -18.24 -7.26
CA THR A 14 -6.06 -16.81 -7.46
C THR A 14 -6.07 -16.03 -6.15
N ILE A 15 -6.97 -16.38 -5.23
CA ILE A 15 -7.12 -15.68 -3.94
C ILE A 15 -6.00 -16.05 -2.96
N THR A 16 -5.48 -17.28 -3.01
CA THR A 16 -4.46 -17.76 -2.05
C THR A 16 -3.04 -17.55 -2.56
N VAL A 17 -2.72 -18.00 -3.78
CA VAL A 17 -1.37 -18.01 -4.32
C VAL A 17 -1.05 -16.74 -5.09
N ALA A 18 -1.89 -16.35 -6.05
CA ALA A 18 -1.58 -15.23 -6.96
C ALA A 18 -1.63 -13.84 -6.30
N LEU A 19 -2.39 -13.67 -5.21
CA LEU A 19 -2.44 -12.39 -4.48
C LEU A 19 -1.32 -12.23 -3.44
N TYR A 20 -0.67 -13.30 -3.01
CA TYR A 20 0.28 -13.30 -1.89
C TYR A 20 1.64 -13.88 -2.31
N GLU A 21 2.30 -13.23 -3.28
CA GLU A 21 3.65 -13.62 -3.73
C GLU A 21 4.71 -13.51 -2.60
N ASN A 22 4.51 -12.62 -1.64
CA ASN A 22 5.45 -12.40 -0.53
C ASN A 22 4.82 -12.84 0.80
N PRO A 23 5.38 -13.88 1.46
CA PRO A 23 4.81 -14.44 2.69
C PRO A 23 4.74 -13.45 3.87
N ILE A 24 5.51 -12.36 3.88
CA ILE A 24 5.46 -11.34 4.94
C ILE A 24 4.06 -10.71 5.05
N ILE A 25 3.27 -10.74 3.97
CA ILE A 25 1.92 -10.18 3.91
C ILE A 25 0.97 -10.88 4.89
N LEU A 26 1.17 -12.17 5.18
CA LEU A 26 0.34 -12.89 6.14
C LEU A 26 0.32 -12.23 7.52
N PHE A 27 1.47 -11.75 8.00
CA PHE A 27 1.55 -11.05 9.28
C PHE A 27 0.72 -9.77 9.27
N ARG A 28 0.78 -9.03 8.16
CA ARG A 28 -0.04 -7.83 7.96
C ARG A 28 -1.53 -8.16 8.03
N GLU A 29 -1.98 -9.18 7.29
CA GLU A 29 -3.39 -9.53 7.21
C GLU A 29 -3.95 -9.97 8.57
N TYR A 30 -3.21 -10.77 9.34
CA TYR A 30 -3.68 -11.23 10.64
C TYR A 30 -3.65 -10.13 11.69
N VAL A 31 -2.59 -9.32 11.76
CA VAL A 31 -2.52 -8.17 12.68
C VAL A 31 -3.62 -7.14 12.39
N GLN A 32 -3.90 -6.86 11.11
CA GLN A 32 -5.00 -5.97 10.71
C GLN A 32 -6.36 -6.52 11.13
N ASN A 33 -6.58 -7.83 10.95
CA ASN A 33 -7.83 -8.46 11.34
C ASN A 33 -8.08 -8.33 12.84
N SER A 34 -7.05 -8.51 13.67
CA SER A 34 -7.11 -8.32 15.12
C SER A 34 -7.44 -6.88 15.50
N LEU A 35 -6.76 -5.89 14.87
CA LEU A 35 -7.04 -4.48 15.13
C LEU A 35 -8.46 -4.07 14.72
N ASP A 36 -8.91 -4.53 13.56
CA ASP A 36 -10.27 -4.26 13.08
C ASP A 36 -11.34 -4.90 13.98
N ALA A 37 -11.12 -6.14 14.45
CA ALA A 37 -12.02 -6.82 15.35
C ALA A 37 -12.13 -6.07 16.68
N TYR A 38 -11.01 -5.61 17.22
CA TYR A 38 -10.97 -4.80 18.43
C TYR A 38 -11.69 -3.45 18.27
N ASN A 39 -11.42 -2.73 17.18
CA ASN A 39 -12.08 -1.45 16.91
C ASN A 39 -13.58 -1.61 16.70
N ARG A 40 -14.02 -2.69 16.03
CA ARG A 40 -15.44 -2.98 15.86
C ARG A 40 -16.13 -3.23 17.18
N ALA A 41 -15.53 -4.05 18.05
CA ALA A 41 -16.10 -4.32 19.37
C ALA A 41 -16.25 -3.04 20.18
N LYS A 42 -15.29 -2.11 20.11
CA LYS A 42 -15.40 -0.79 20.74
C LYS A 42 -16.51 0.07 20.13
N ASP A 43 -16.64 0.08 18.81
CA ASP A 43 -17.72 0.80 18.13
C ASP A 43 -19.11 0.24 18.50
N ASP A 44 -19.18 -1.08 18.78
CA ASP A 44 -20.36 -1.78 19.24
C ASP A 44 -20.59 -1.62 20.76
N GLY A 45 -19.80 -0.79 21.46
CA GLY A 45 -19.98 -0.41 22.87
C GLY A 45 -19.20 -1.24 23.90
N GLU A 46 -18.26 -2.09 23.47
CA GLU A 46 -17.41 -2.82 24.42
C GLU A 46 -16.38 -1.91 25.09
N ASN A 47 -16.12 -2.17 26.36
CA ASN A 47 -15.11 -1.42 27.12
C ASN A 47 -13.70 -1.70 26.59
N PRO A 48 -12.83 -0.69 26.47
CA PRO A 48 -11.46 -0.89 26.01
C PRO A 48 -10.69 -1.90 26.86
N ILE A 49 -9.99 -2.83 26.20
CA ILE A 49 -9.10 -3.77 26.91
C ILE A 49 -7.79 -3.05 27.23
N LYS A 50 -7.46 -2.97 28.52
CA LYS A 50 -6.17 -2.44 28.96
C LYS A 50 -5.06 -3.36 28.49
N GLY A 51 -4.10 -2.82 27.71
CA GLY A 51 -2.99 -3.60 27.18
C GLY A 51 -3.37 -4.51 26.00
N PHE A 52 -4.38 -4.12 25.20
CA PHE A 52 -4.67 -4.83 23.95
C PHE A 52 -3.44 -4.92 23.07
N HIS A 53 -3.09 -6.13 22.64
CA HIS A 53 -1.93 -6.39 21.78
C HIS A 53 -2.12 -7.66 20.96
N VAL A 54 -1.25 -7.82 19.96
CA VAL A 54 -1.08 -9.06 19.19
C VAL A 54 0.30 -9.64 19.49
N ALA A 55 0.35 -10.91 19.84
CA ALA A 55 1.59 -11.66 20.01
C ALA A 55 1.85 -12.50 18.74
N ILE A 56 3.05 -12.39 18.18
CA ILE A 56 3.57 -13.22 17.09
C ILE A 56 4.67 -14.10 17.70
N ASN A 57 4.39 -15.38 17.84
CA ASN A 57 5.35 -16.35 18.35
C ASN A 57 5.81 -17.27 17.21
N ILE A 58 7.11 -17.31 16.98
CA ILE A 58 7.74 -18.10 15.92
C ILE A 58 8.64 -19.15 16.56
N ASP A 59 8.27 -20.42 16.38
CA ASP A 59 9.10 -21.56 16.74
C ASP A 59 9.72 -22.15 15.47
N LYS A 60 10.99 -21.86 15.25
CA LYS A 60 11.75 -22.35 14.09
C LYS A 60 11.98 -23.87 14.12
N LYS A 61 12.06 -24.47 15.32
CA LYS A 61 12.31 -25.93 15.47
C LYS A 61 11.10 -26.74 15.06
N CYS A 62 9.91 -26.30 15.51
CA CYS A 62 8.65 -26.95 15.20
C CYS A 62 8.02 -26.44 13.90
N LYS A 63 8.67 -25.53 13.18
CA LYS A 63 8.12 -24.83 12.00
C LYS A 63 6.69 -24.32 12.24
N LYS A 64 6.50 -23.64 13.37
CA LYS A 64 5.20 -23.17 13.84
C LYS A 64 5.19 -21.66 14.04
N ILE A 65 4.15 -20.97 13.54
CA ILE A 65 3.88 -19.56 13.78
C ILE A 65 2.52 -19.46 14.47
N VAL A 66 2.47 -18.73 15.57
CA VAL A 66 1.23 -18.42 16.31
C VAL A 66 1.06 -16.92 16.37
N ILE A 67 -0.07 -16.42 15.85
CA ILE A 67 -0.46 -15.02 15.90
C ILE A 67 -1.72 -14.94 16.74
N LYS A 68 -1.62 -14.41 17.97
CA LYS A 68 -2.68 -14.39 18.96
C LYS A 68 -2.94 -12.96 19.44
N ASP A 69 -4.19 -12.52 19.42
CA ASP A 69 -4.61 -11.31 20.09
C ASP A 69 -5.31 -11.63 21.44
N ASN A 70 -5.28 -10.69 22.35
CA ASN A 70 -6.04 -10.73 23.59
C ASN A 70 -7.35 -9.93 23.47
N GLY A 71 -7.94 -9.89 22.27
CA GLY A 71 -9.19 -9.23 21.95
C GLY A 71 -10.42 -10.00 22.46
N TYR A 72 -11.61 -9.53 22.13
CA TYR A 72 -12.88 -10.11 22.64
C TYR A 72 -13.24 -11.46 22.01
N GLY A 73 -12.48 -11.94 21.04
CA GLY A 73 -12.88 -13.05 20.17
C GLY A 73 -14.05 -12.66 19.24
N ILE A 74 -14.55 -13.62 18.47
CA ILE A 74 -15.73 -13.44 17.62
C ILE A 74 -16.95 -13.68 18.50
N LYS A 75 -17.60 -12.60 18.94
CA LYS A 75 -18.80 -12.65 19.77
C LYS A 75 -20.04 -12.88 18.94
N THR A 76 -21.01 -13.51 19.57
CA THR A 76 -22.30 -13.87 19.00
C THR A 76 -23.39 -13.00 19.63
N CYS A 77 -23.59 -11.78 19.14
CA CYS A 77 -24.76 -11.00 19.54
C CYS A 77 -26.01 -11.50 18.81
N GLY A 78 -26.91 -12.18 19.52
CA GLY A 78 -28.28 -12.48 19.08
C GLY A 78 -28.46 -13.59 18.04
N ILE A 79 -27.38 -14.18 17.47
CA ILE A 79 -27.41 -15.31 16.55
C ILE A 79 -26.94 -16.56 17.32
N LYS A 80 -27.37 -17.74 16.91
CA LYS A 80 -26.84 -19.00 17.48
C LYS A 80 -25.32 -19.00 17.46
N LYS A 81 -24.72 -19.22 18.63
CA LYS A 81 -23.28 -19.03 18.88
C LYS A 81 -22.39 -19.68 17.83
N ASP A 82 -22.74 -20.86 17.38
CA ASP A 82 -21.92 -21.72 16.53
C ASP A 82 -21.92 -21.26 15.05
N GLU A 83 -23.05 -20.69 14.59
CA GLU A 83 -23.19 -20.25 13.19
C GLU A 83 -22.35 -19.02 12.85
N LEU A 84 -22.06 -18.10 13.80
CA LEU A 84 -21.33 -16.88 13.47
C LEU A 84 -19.85 -17.12 13.22
N PHE A 85 -19.19 -17.95 14.03
CA PHE A 85 -17.79 -18.32 13.82
C PHE A 85 -17.63 -19.07 12.50
N GLN A 86 -18.43 -20.12 12.30
CA GLN A 86 -18.45 -20.93 11.08
C GLN A 86 -18.70 -20.06 9.84
N ASN A 87 -19.74 -19.24 9.84
CA ASN A 87 -20.05 -18.34 8.72
C ASN A 87 -18.90 -17.38 8.43
N LYS A 88 -18.22 -16.85 9.46
CA LYS A 88 -17.06 -15.98 9.26
C LYS A 88 -15.86 -16.75 8.72
N MET A 89 -15.61 -17.96 9.14
CA MET A 89 -14.48 -18.75 8.66
C MET A 89 -14.67 -19.24 7.24
N LEU A 90 -15.88 -19.58 6.81
CA LEU A 90 -16.21 -20.11 5.49
C LEU A 90 -16.57 -19.02 4.44
N SER A 91 -16.89 -17.80 4.86
CA SER A 91 -17.27 -16.72 3.93
C SER A 91 -16.06 -16.15 3.22
N LEU A 92 -15.80 -16.54 1.99
CA LEU A 92 -14.74 -16.01 1.15
C LEU A 92 -15.25 -14.85 0.29
N GLY A 93 -14.47 -13.74 0.24
CA GLY A 93 -14.82 -12.55 -0.53
C GLY A 93 -15.96 -11.70 0.07
N GLY A 94 -16.62 -12.16 1.12
CA GLY A 94 -17.63 -11.43 1.86
C GLY A 94 -17.05 -10.76 3.11
N SER A 95 -17.31 -9.48 3.29
CA SER A 95 -16.92 -8.77 4.51
C SER A 95 -18.00 -7.81 4.96
N ASP A 96 -18.46 -7.97 6.21
CA ASP A 96 -19.38 -7.04 6.85
C ASP A 96 -18.81 -5.61 6.94
N LYS A 97 -17.48 -5.49 6.84
CA LYS A 97 -16.73 -4.23 6.88
C LYS A 97 -16.78 -3.45 5.56
N ALA A 98 -17.30 -4.04 4.48
CA ALA A 98 -17.32 -3.42 3.16
C ALA A 98 -18.19 -2.15 3.10
N ARG A 99 -19.18 -2.01 3.98
CA ARG A 99 -20.04 -0.83 4.12
C ARG A 99 -19.37 0.32 4.87
N ASP A 100 -18.45 0.01 5.79
CA ASP A 100 -17.74 0.96 6.66
C ASP A 100 -16.24 0.98 6.35
N ARG A 101 -15.88 1.08 5.07
CA ARG A 101 -14.47 1.02 4.60
C ARG A 101 -13.58 2.08 5.24
N GLU A 102 -14.12 3.25 5.57
CA GLU A 102 -13.36 4.30 6.24
C GLU A 102 -12.95 3.95 7.66
N LYS A 103 -13.69 3.06 8.34
CA LYS A 103 -13.46 2.69 9.73
C LYS A 103 -12.51 1.50 9.92
N TYR A 104 -12.43 0.60 8.94
CA TYR A 104 -11.69 -0.67 9.06
C TYR A 104 -10.64 -0.83 7.97
N ILE A 105 -9.54 -1.53 8.29
CA ILE A 105 -8.41 -1.76 7.38
C ILE A 105 -8.75 -2.88 6.38
N GLY A 106 -9.22 -4.03 6.88
CA GLY A 106 -9.58 -5.20 6.08
C GLY A 106 -11.04 -5.23 5.68
N PHE A 107 -11.37 -5.16 4.39
CA PHE A 107 -12.75 -5.14 3.91
C PHE A 107 -13.07 -6.18 2.81
N ARG A 108 -12.06 -6.94 2.34
CA ARG A 108 -12.25 -7.90 1.23
C ARG A 108 -12.67 -9.29 1.66
N GLY A 109 -12.43 -9.68 2.92
CA GLY A 109 -12.81 -10.98 3.44
C GLY A 109 -11.99 -12.17 2.94
N ILE A 110 -10.82 -11.93 2.31
CA ILE A 110 -9.92 -12.96 1.78
C ILE A 110 -8.61 -13.08 2.57
N GLY A 111 -8.18 -12.04 3.28
CA GLY A 111 -6.89 -12.01 3.99
C GLY A 111 -6.72 -13.09 5.05
N ARG A 112 -7.83 -13.66 5.57
CA ARG A 112 -7.76 -14.73 6.58
C ARG A 112 -7.11 -16.01 6.05
N ILE A 113 -7.26 -16.33 4.78
CA ILE A 113 -6.68 -17.55 4.17
C ILE A 113 -5.29 -17.30 3.55
N SER A 114 -4.70 -16.12 3.76
CA SER A 114 -3.37 -15.79 3.21
C SER A 114 -2.26 -16.75 3.65
N GLY A 115 -2.39 -17.36 4.84
CA GLY A 115 -1.44 -18.36 5.35
C GLY A 115 -1.56 -19.73 4.70
N LEU A 116 -2.70 -20.06 4.04
CA LEU A 116 -2.96 -21.38 3.49
C LEU A 116 -1.95 -21.81 2.41
N ALA A 117 -1.46 -20.84 1.63
CA ALA A 117 -0.43 -21.08 0.63
C ALA A 117 0.93 -21.49 1.23
N PHE A 118 1.19 -21.14 2.49
CA PHE A 118 2.51 -21.18 3.09
C PHE A 118 2.64 -22.15 4.27
N CYS A 119 1.66 -23.01 4.57
CA CYS A 119 1.75 -23.99 5.65
C CYS A 119 1.02 -25.28 5.28
N LYS A 120 1.30 -26.38 5.98
CA LYS A 120 0.55 -27.61 5.80
C LYS A 120 -0.80 -27.55 6.50
N LYS A 121 -0.88 -26.88 7.62
CA LYS A 121 -2.10 -26.76 8.40
C LYS A 121 -2.25 -25.32 8.93
N LEU A 122 -3.42 -24.72 8.65
CA LEU A 122 -3.81 -23.40 9.12
C LEU A 122 -5.00 -23.54 10.07
N THR A 123 -4.80 -23.17 11.35
CA THR A 123 -5.84 -23.30 12.38
C THR A 123 -6.22 -21.93 12.90
N PHE A 124 -7.54 -21.67 13.00
CA PHE A 124 -8.11 -20.54 13.69
C PHE A 124 -8.76 -20.99 14.98
N ARG A 125 -8.43 -20.33 16.08
CA ARG A 125 -9.00 -20.61 17.40
C ARG A 125 -9.67 -19.37 17.95
N ASN A 126 -10.89 -19.52 18.40
CA ASN A 126 -11.70 -18.45 18.96
C ASN A 126 -12.19 -18.78 20.35
N LYS A 127 -11.87 -17.94 21.31
CA LYS A 127 -12.38 -18.02 22.68
C LYS A 127 -13.03 -16.71 23.07
N VAL A 128 -14.27 -16.77 23.54
CA VAL A 128 -14.99 -15.62 24.08
C VAL A 128 -15.01 -15.67 25.60
N LYS A 129 -15.11 -14.52 26.25
CA LYS A 129 -15.18 -14.40 27.69
C LYS A 129 -16.37 -15.21 28.25
N ASN A 130 -16.18 -15.85 29.39
CA ASN A 130 -17.17 -16.69 30.07
C ASN A 130 -17.56 -17.97 29.28
N SER A 131 -16.72 -18.41 28.34
CA SER A 131 -16.85 -19.71 27.68
C SER A 131 -15.76 -20.65 28.15
N ASP A 132 -16.13 -21.90 28.41
CA ASP A 132 -15.23 -23.03 28.67
C ASP A 132 -14.82 -23.72 27.35
N LYS A 133 -15.40 -23.28 26.21
CA LYS A 133 -15.17 -23.84 24.90
C LYS A 133 -14.33 -22.93 24.05
N ILE A 134 -13.49 -23.54 23.23
CA ILE A 134 -12.73 -22.91 22.13
C ILE A 134 -13.29 -23.47 20.83
N GLN A 135 -13.68 -22.57 19.94
CA GLN A 135 -14.07 -22.92 18.56
C GLN A 135 -12.83 -23.00 17.71
N GLU A 136 -12.67 -24.11 17.00
CA GLU A 136 -11.54 -24.31 16.09
C GLU A 136 -12.02 -24.48 14.64
N CYS A 137 -11.29 -23.87 13.69
CA CYS A 137 -11.47 -24.06 12.26
C CYS A 137 -10.10 -24.39 11.66
N ILE A 138 -9.98 -25.58 11.11
CA ILE A 138 -8.75 -26.13 10.55
C ILE A 138 -8.87 -26.16 9.04
N TRP A 139 -7.87 -25.64 8.35
CA TRP A 139 -7.70 -25.71 6.90
C TRP A 139 -6.47 -26.55 6.58
N GLU A 140 -6.68 -27.67 5.87
CA GLU A 140 -5.63 -28.61 5.47
C GLU A 140 -4.91 -28.10 4.21
N GLY A 141 -3.83 -27.31 4.39
CA GLY A 141 -3.12 -26.65 3.30
C GLY A 141 -2.36 -27.63 2.39
N GLU A 142 -1.85 -28.76 2.92
CA GLU A 142 -1.21 -29.78 2.10
C GLU A 142 -2.24 -30.48 1.18
N LYS A 143 -3.39 -30.83 1.74
CA LYS A 143 -4.49 -31.42 0.97
C LYS A 143 -5.01 -30.46 -0.09
N TYR A 144 -5.13 -29.19 0.26
CA TYR A 144 -5.49 -28.11 -0.66
C TYR A 144 -4.54 -28.04 -1.87
N ARG A 145 -3.22 -28.00 -1.63
CA ARG A 145 -2.23 -27.97 -2.72
C ARG A 145 -2.28 -29.22 -3.60
N ASN A 146 -2.48 -30.38 -3.01
CA ASN A 146 -2.63 -31.63 -3.77
C ASN A 146 -3.86 -31.57 -4.69
N LEU A 147 -5.00 -31.08 -4.21
CA LEU A 147 -6.21 -30.90 -5.03
C LEU A 147 -6.04 -29.86 -6.14
N LEU A 148 -5.22 -28.83 -5.92
CA LEU A 148 -4.90 -27.85 -6.98
C LEU A 148 -4.02 -28.44 -8.09
N ASN A 149 -3.10 -29.34 -7.74
CA ASN A 149 -2.20 -29.99 -8.70
C ASN A 149 -2.83 -31.16 -9.48
N ASP A 150 -3.99 -31.63 -9.05
CA ASP A 150 -4.74 -32.67 -9.75
C ASP A 150 -5.50 -32.06 -10.94
N GLU A 151 -4.93 -32.22 -12.15
CA GLU A 151 -5.52 -31.68 -13.40
C GLU A 151 -6.86 -32.34 -13.75
N ASP A 152 -7.11 -33.55 -13.31
CA ASP A 152 -8.34 -34.33 -13.57
C ASP A 152 -9.49 -33.94 -12.61
N SER A 153 -9.20 -33.27 -11.52
CA SER A 153 -10.22 -32.81 -10.56
C SER A 153 -11.15 -31.77 -11.18
N LYS A 154 -12.43 -32.13 -11.25
CA LYS A 154 -13.53 -31.28 -11.75
C LYS A 154 -14.31 -30.62 -10.63
N ASP A 155 -13.81 -30.66 -9.41
CA ASP A 155 -14.52 -30.23 -8.22
C ASP A 155 -14.83 -28.73 -8.25
N ASP A 156 -16.02 -28.41 -7.80
CA ASP A 156 -16.38 -27.02 -7.55
C ASP A 156 -15.75 -26.54 -6.22
N LEU A 157 -15.75 -25.24 -6.02
CA LEU A 157 -15.14 -24.60 -4.85
C LEU A 157 -15.73 -25.13 -3.52
N GLN A 158 -17.04 -25.39 -3.49
CA GLN A 158 -17.71 -25.87 -2.28
C GLN A 158 -17.22 -27.27 -1.89
N THR A 159 -17.13 -28.19 -2.84
CA THR A 159 -16.63 -29.54 -2.62
C THR A 159 -15.20 -29.52 -2.06
N ILE A 160 -14.33 -28.67 -2.63
CA ILE A 160 -12.95 -28.53 -2.15
C ILE A 160 -12.94 -28.01 -0.70
N ILE A 161 -13.73 -26.98 -0.38
CA ILE A 161 -13.80 -26.43 0.97
C ILE A 161 -14.31 -27.47 1.97
N ASP A 162 -15.36 -28.20 1.63
CA ASP A 162 -15.94 -29.25 2.49
C ASP A 162 -14.92 -30.38 2.76
N GLU A 163 -13.98 -30.58 1.85
CA GLU A 163 -12.94 -31.61 1.98
C GLU A 163 -11.73 -31.18 2.81
N ILE A 164 -11.36 -29.89 2.75
CA ILE A 164 -10.14 -29.37 3.39
C ILE A 164 -10.38 -28.63 4.70
N VAL A 165 -11.64 -28.36 5.07
CA VAL A 165 -11.97 -27.55 6.26
C VAL A 165 -12.72 -28.41 7.29
N ASP A 166 -12.22 -28.39 8.52
CA ASP A 166 -12.89 -28.98 9.68
C ASP A 166 -13.19 -27.89 10.72
N ILE A 167 -14.43 -27.88 11.27
CA ILE A 167 -14.86 -26.94 12.29
C ILE A 167 -15.48 -27.70 13.44
N HIS A 168 -14.90 -27.54 14.64
CA HIS A 168 -15.38 -28.17 15.84
C HIS A 168 -15.14 -27.31 17.09
N GLU A 169 -15.62 -27.79 18.23
CA GLU A 169 -15.37 -27.18 19.53
C GLU A 169 -14.53 -28.10 20.40
N VAL A 170 -13.58 -27.52 21.12
CA VAL A 170 -12.78 -28.22 22.13
C VAL A 170 -12.97 -27.56 23.50
N THR A 171 -12.84 -28.35 24.57
CA THR A 171 -12.83 -27.80 25.92
C THR A 171 -11.51 -27.04 26.13
N GLY A 172 -11.58 -25.79 26.55
CA GLY A 172 -10.40 -24.95 26.73
C GLY A 172 -9.72 -25.16 28.08
N ASP A 173 -8.40 -25.19 28.08
CA ASP A 173 -7.57 -25.27 29.31
C ASP A 173 -7.47 -23.92 30.04
N GLY A 174 -8.04 -22.84 29.50
CA GLY A 174 -7.92 -21.49 30.01
C GLY A 174 -8.97 -21.12 31.05
N THR A 175 -8.69 -20.06 31.81
CA THR A 175 -9.64 -19.50 32.77
C THR A 175 -10.89 -18.97 32.07
N ALA A 176 -12.03 -18.95 32.74
CA ALA A 176 -13.29 -18.41 32.23
C ALA A 176 -13.18 -16.94 31.75
N ASN A 177 -12.23 -16.19 32.29
CA ASN A 177 -11.99 -14.79 31.92
C ASN A 177 -11.10 -14.59 30.69
N GLU A 178 -10.43 -15.66 30.22
CA GLU A 178 -9.57 -15.58 29.03
C GLU A 178 -10.43 -15.46 27.77
N HIS A 179 -10.01 -14.58 26.89
CA HIS A 179 -10.63 -14.39 25.58
C HIS A 179 -9.53 -14.04 24.57
N PHE A 180 -9.62 -14.58 23.36
CA PHE A 180 -8.63 -14.38 22.31
C PHE A 180 -9.15 -14.78 20.93
N PHE A 181 -8.46 -14.31 19.91
CA PHE A 181 -8.45 -14.92 18.59
C PHE A 181 -7.01 -15.30 18.24
N GLU A 182 -6.82 -16.51 17.73
CA GLU A 182 -5.51 -17.08 17.47
C GLU A 182 -5.46 -17.71 16.08
N VAL A 183 -4.38 -17.46 15.36
CA VAL A 183 -4.08 -18.07 14.06
C VAL A 183 -2.79 -18.86 14.20
N ILE A 184 -2.82 -20.12 13.82
CA ILE A 184 -1.69 -21.04 13.93
C ILE A 184 -1.35 -21.56 12.53
N LEU A 185 -0.09 -21.39 12.11
CA LEU A 185 0.47 -22.00 10.92
C LEU A 185 1.44 -23.09 11.37
N GLU A 186 1.16 -24.34 10.98
CA GLU A 186 1.98 -25.52 11.30
C GLU A 186 2.67 -26.03 10.04
N GLU A 187 3.92 -26.45 10.19
CA GLU A 187 4.80 -26.87 9.10
C GLU A 187 4.83 -25.82 7.97
N TYR A 188 5.23 -24.61 8.31
CA TYR A 188 5.34 -23.52 7.33
C TYR A 188 6.41 -23.82 6.27
N SER A 189 6.21 -23.24 5.09
CA SER A 189 6.99 -23.49 3.88
C SER A 189 8.41 -22.91 3.92
N THR A 190 9.24 -23.34 2.97
CA THR A 190 10.61 -22.83 2.79
C THR A 190 10.65 -21.34 2.48
N GLU A 191 9.66 -20.79 1.76
CA GLU A 191 9.58 -19.37 1.47
C GLU A 191 9.44 -18.51 2.74
N ILE A 192 8.71 -19.01 3.75
CA ILE A 192 8.66 -18.36 5.08
C ILE A 192 10.02 -18.47 5.79
N GLU A 193 10.69 -19.62 5.69
CA GLU A 193 11.99 -19.86 6.30
C GLU A 193 13.04 -18.88 5.73
N GLU A 194 13.17 -18.84 4.41
CA GLU A 194 14.06 -17.92 3.69
C GLU A 194 13.77 -16.44 4.02
N MET A 195 12.50 -16.07 4.05
CA MET A 195 12.10 -14.72 4.45
C MET A 195 12.56 -14.37 5.88
N MET A 196 12.45 -15.31 6.84
CA MET A 196 12.85 -15.08 8.24
C MET A 196 14.36 -15.13 8.46
N GLU A 197 15.13 -15.65 7.51
CA GLU A 197 16.60 -15.64 7.50
C GLU A 197 17.17 -14.31 6.98
N ASP A 198 16.36 -13.50 6.28
CA ASP A 198 16.77 -12.17 5.84
C ASP A 198 17.11 -11.29 7.06
N GLU A 199 18.34 -10.77 7.11
CA GLU A 199 18.81 -9.87 8.17
C GLU A 199 17.89 -8.65 8.38
N LYS A 200 17.18 -8.23 7.34
CA LYS A 200 16.24 -7.12 7.36
C LYS A 200 14.79 -7.52 7.60
N PHE A 201 14.52 -8.78 7.92
CA PHE A 201 13.16 -9.28 8.13
C PHE A 201 12.39 -8.45 9.16
N GLU A 202 13.01 -8.14 10.29
CA GLU A 202 12.37 -7.36 11.35
C GLU A 202 12.04 -5.93 10.90
N GLU A 203 12.96 -5.26 10.21
CA GLU A 203 12.73 -3.93 9.68
C GLU A 203 11.60 -3.93 8.64
N LYS A 204 11.56 -4.93 7.75
CA LYS A 204 10.49 -5.11 6.77
C LYS A 204 9.14 -5.36 7.44
N LEU A 205 9.12 -6.20 8.48
CA LEU A 205 7.93 -6.51 9.25
C LEU A 205 7.39 -5.27 9.99
N THR A 206 8.24 -4.55 10.73
CA THR A 206 7.85 -3.34 11.46
C THR A 206 7.39 -2.22 10.53
N ARG A 207 7.98 -2.10 9.35
CA ARG A 207 7.56 -1.15 8.33
C ARG A 207 6.15 -1.45 7.79
N MET A 208 5.81 -2.73 7.62
CA MET A 208 4.54 -3.17 7.03
C MET A 208 3.36 -3.05 7.99
N LEU A 209 3.58 -3.34 9.26
CA LEU A 209 2.52 -3.41 10.27
C LEU A 209 2.04 -2.02 10.71
N PRO A 210 0.78 -1.90 11.18
CA PRO A 210 0.21 -0.66 11.71
C PRO A 210 0.66 -0.35 13.13
N LEU A 211 1.97 -0.31 13.35
CA LEU A 211 2.57 -0.14 14.67
C LEU A 211 2.52 1.30 15.18
N LYS A 212 2.73 1.43 16.49
CA LYS A 212 3.02 2.71 17.13
C LYS A 212 4.44 3.17 16.77
N TYR A 213 4.66 4.48 16.83
CA TYR A 213 6.02 5.01 16.82
C TYR A 213 6.75 4.61 18.10
N LYS A 214 8.07 4.58 18.04
CA LYS A 214 8.93 4.38 19.18
C LYS A 214 8.75 5.52 20.20
N GLU A 215 8.73 5.21 21.51
CA GLU A 215 8.42 6.20 22.55
C GLU A 215 9.44 7.33 22.65
N ASP A 216 10.73 7.01 22.39
CA ASP A 216 11.83 7.97 22.40
C ASP A 216 11.98 8.76 21.08
N PHE A 217 11.08 8.59 20.12
CA PHE A 217 11.03 9.39 18.91
C PHE A 217 10.21 10.67 19.14
N ASP A 218 10.88 11.77 19.43
CA ASP A 218 10.25 13.08 19.73
C ASP A 218 9.35 13.58 18.59
N GLY A 219 9.67 13.21 17.34
CA GLY A 219 8.86 13.50 16.17
C GLY A 219 7.46 12.91 16.21
N ALA A 220 7.27 11.77 16.90
CA ALA A 220 6.01 11.05 16.95
C ALA A 220 4.83 11.91 17.44
N LYS A 221 5.02 12.65 18.53
CA LYS A 221 3.98 13.53 19.09
C LYS A 221 3.58 14.63 18.13
N LYS A 222 4.55 15.23 17.42
CA LYS A 222 4.29 16.27 16.40
C LYS A 222 3.49 15.71 15.22
N ILE A 223 3.87 14.51 14.74
CA ILE A 223 3.21 13.84 13.60
C ILE A 223 1.77 13.49 13.96
N VAL A 224 1.54 12.83 15.10
CA VAL A 224 0.21 12.43 15.57
C VAL A 224 -0.68 13.65 15.79
N SER A 225 -0.20 14.65 16.50
CA SER A 225 -0.95 15.89 16.74
C SER A 225 -1.32 16.61 15.45
N LYS A 226 -0.38 16.73 14.51
CA LYS A 226 -0.61 17.38 13.22
C LYS A 226 -1.62 16.62 12.37
N TYR A 227 -1.52 15.27 12.33
CA TYR A 227 -2.48 14.43 11.62
C TYR A 227 -3.89 14.58 12.21
N ASN A 228 -4.04 14.39 13.52
CA ASN A 228 -5.34 14.45 14.18
C ASN A 228 -6.01 15.82 13.99
N ALA A 229 -5.25 16.91 14.11
CA ALA A 229 -5.76 18.26 13.88
C ALA A 229 -6.18 18.50 12.43
N PHE A 230 -5.39 18.02 11.47
CA PHE A 230 -5.68 18.20 10.04
C PHE A 230 -6.83 17.31 9.57
N MET A 231 -6.79 16.00 9.85
CA MET A 231 -7.81 15.03 9.40
C MET A 231 -9.10 15.11 10.18
N LYS A 232 -9.07 15.61 11.44
CA LYS A 232 -10.17 15.57 12.41
C LYS A 232 -10.58 14.13 12.79
N GLU A 233 -9.61 13.24 12.79
CA GLU A 233 -9.74 11.86 13.28
C GLU A 233 -8.45 11.46 14.01
N SER A 234 -8.52 10.42 14.88
CA SER A 234 -7.35 9.92 15.58
C SER A 234 -6.65 8.83 14.79
N ILE A 235 -5.37 9.07 14.38
CA ILE A 235 -4.55 8.02 13.76
C ILE A 235 -4.28 6.87 14.73
N GLU A 236 -4.34 7.11 16.04
CA GLU A 236 -4.10 6.12 17.08
C GLU A 236 -5.10 4.98 17.05
N ARG A 237 -6.30 5.22 16.48
CA ARG A 237 -7.28 4.17 16.17
C ARG A 237 -6.70 3.07 15.29
N PHE A 238 -5.76 3.42 14.42
CA PHE A 238 -5.09 2.52 13.49
C PHE A 238 -3.68 2.11 13.95
N MET A 239 -3.39 2.24 15.24
CA MET A 239 -2.13 1.81 15.84
C MET A 239 -2.37 0.68 16.82
N ILE A 240 -1.54 -0.36 16.73
CA ILE A 240 -1.63 -1.54 17.59
C ILE A 240 -0.27 -1.86 18.22
N SER A 241 -0.30 -2.40 19.43
CA SER A 241 0.88 -3.01 20.06
C SER A 241 1.04 -4.43 19.51
N VAL A 242 2.23 -4.76 19.02
CA VAL A 242 2.58 -6.09 18.54
C VAL A 242 3.85 -6.55 19.24
N LYS A 243 3.87 -7.80 19.70
CA LYS A 243 5.05 -8.43 20.31
C LYS A 243 5.49 -9.61 19.44
N ARG A 244 6.77 -9.71 19.12
CA ARG A 244 7.36 -10.88 18.49
C ARG A 244 8.25 -11.62 19.47
N ASN A 245 7.91 -12.87 19.77
CA ASN A 245 8.59 -13.68 20.79
C ASN A 245 8.83 -12.89 22.10
N GLY A 246 7.83 -12.12 22.54
CA GLY A 246 7.87 -11.31 23.76
C GLY A 246 8.49 -9.91 23.62
N VAL A 247 9.12 -9.59 22.50
CA VAL A 247 9.75 -8.28 22.25
C VAL A 247 8.77 -7.36 21.52
N ASP A 248 8.59 -6.14 22.03
CA ASP A 248 7.70 -5.14 21.41
C ASP A 248 8.21 -4.69 20.05
N LEU A 249 7.35 -4.75 19.04
CA LEU A 249 7.60 -4.19 17.72
C LEU A 249 7.08 -2.76 17.64
N VAL A 250 7.90 -1.85 17.16
CA VAL A 250 7.58 -0.43 16.96
C VAL A 250 8.07 0.04 15.60
N LYS A 251 7.53 1.14 15.09
CA LYS A 251 8.13 1.80 13.94
C LYS A 251 9.51 2.30 14.33
N SER A 252 10.53 1.84 13.62
CA SER A 252 11.95 2.09 13.96
C SER A 252 12.44 3.49 13.56
N TYR A 253 11.55 4.50 13.50
CA TYR A 253 11.98 5.88 13.42
C TYR A 253 12.62 6.31 14.73
N ASP A 254 13.76 6.97 14.66
CA ASP A 254 14.41 7.59 15.80
C ASP A 254 14.89 9.00 15.42
N ASP A 255 15.33 9.79 16.40
CA ASP A 255 15.76 11.17 16.18
C ASP A 255 17.04 11.27 15.32
N LYS A 256 17.77 10.15 15.10
CA LYS A 256 18.90 10.11 14.16
C LYS A 256 18.43 10.23 12.71
N PHE A 257 17.17 9.88 12.42
CA PHE A 257 16.55 10.11 11.11
C PHE A 257 16.16 11.57 10.89
N ILE A 258 16.02 12.37 11.95
CA ILE A 258 15.85 13.81 11.85
C ILE A 258 17.22 14.43 11.55
N LEU A 259 17.73 14.14 10.37
CA LEU A 259 19.08 14.43 9.91
C LEU A 259 19.33 15.92 9.68
N GLY A 260 19.10 16.73 10.73
CA GLY A 260 19.47 18.14 10.74
C GLY A 260 18.50 19.08 10.03
N SER A 261 17.31 18.63 9.68
CA SER A 261 16.14 19.45 9.34
C SER A 261 15.00 19.17 10.32
N ASP A 262 14.19 20.17 10.63
CA ASP A 262 12.91 19.95 11.30
C ASP A 262 12.02 19.05 10.44
N ILE A 263 11.04 18.39 11.09
CA ILE A 263 10.03 17.65 10.36
C ILE A 263 9.20 18.63 9.53
N VAL A 264 9.17 18.41 8.23
CA VAL A 264 8.37 19.18 7.28
C VAL A 264 7.02 18.51 7.10
N PHE A 265 5.94 19.29 7.05
CA PHE A 265 4.59 18.81 6.84
C PHE A 265 3.98 19.42 5.59
N TRP A 266 3.39 18.57 4.76
CA TRP A 266 2.55 18.96 3.64
C TRP A 266 1.11 18.49 3.88
N GLU A 267 0.18 19.42 4.01
CA GLU A 267 -1.26 19.14 4.03
C GLU A 267 -1.75 18.92 2.61
N ILE A 268 -2.00 17.68 2.23
CA ILE A 268 -2.39 17.31 0.87
C ILE A 268 -3.91 17.39 0.71
N ARG A 269 -4.33 18.21 -0.26
CA ARG A 269 -5.73 18.40 -0.62
C ARG A 269 -5.93 18.15 -2.11
N GLY A 270 -7.12 17.72 -2.50
CA GLY A 270 -7.55 17.66 -3.88
C GLY A 270 -7.69 19.07 -4.50
N LYS A 271 -7.95 19.12 -5.79
CA LYS A 271 -8.23 20.36 -6.49
C LYS A 271 -9.35 21.14 -5.82
N GLN A 272 -9.26 22.47 -5.89
CA GLN A 272 -10.33 23.35 -5.49
C GLN A 272 -11.63 22.99 -6.24
N LYS A 273 -12.74 22.96 -5.53
CA LYS A 273 -14.06 22.67 -6.11
C LYS A 273 -14.49 23.82 -7.03
N ARG A 274 -15.41 23.54 -7.96
CA ARG A 274 -15.89 24.53 -8.95
C ARG A 274 -16.54 25.76 -8.32
N ASP A 275 -17.10 25.61 -7.14
CA ASP A 275 -17.71 26.69 -6.33
C ASP A 275 -16.67 27.52 -5.55
N GLY A 276 -15.38 27.28 -5.74
CA GLY A 276 -14.29 27.94 -5.02
C GLY A 276 -13.99 27.36 -3.64
N ALA A 277 -14.71 26.35 -3.19
CA ALA A 277 -14.44 25.71 -1.90
C ALA A 277 -13.09 24.98 -1.91
N VAL A 278 -12.48 24.92 -0.72
CA VAL A 278 -11.19 24.22 -0.52
C VAL A 278 -11.34 22.74 -0.84
N GLY A 279 -10.39 22.16 -1.55
CA GLY A 279 -10.37 20.76 -1.92
C GLY A 279 -10.37 19.81 -0.72
N ASP A 280 -10.83 18.58 -0.96
CA ASP A 280 -10.93 17.53 0.06
C ASP A 280 -9.55 17.18 0.63
N LYS A 281 -9.47 16.82 1.91
CA LYS A 281 -8.22 16.46 2.58
C LYS A 281 -7.83 15.04 2.18
N ILE A 282 -6.87 14.89 1.29
CA ILE A 282 -6.43 13.60 0.74
C ILE A 282 -5.43 12.90 1.66
N GLY A 283 -4.50 13.63 2.26
CA GLY A 283 -3.47 13.05 3.11
C GLY A 283 -2.60 14.10 3.81
N LEU A 284 -1.78 13.63 4.74
CA LEU A 284 -0.72 14.40 5.38
C LEU A 284 0.62 13.73 5.07
N LEU A 285 1.50 14.46 4.39
CA LEU A 285 2.89 14.05 4.19
C LEU A 285 3.74 14.69 5.28
N TRP A 286 4.51 13.90 5.99
CA TRP A 286 5.61 14.38 6.80
C TRP A 286 6.92 13.79 6.31
N PHE A 287 8.01 14.58 6.34
CA PHE A 287 9.33 14.12 5.95
C PHE A 287 10.43 14.92 6.61
N THR A 288 11.60 14.32 6.68
CA THR A 288 12.86 14.92 7.04
C THR A 288 13.93 14.49 6.04
N PHE A 289 15.01 15.25 5.92
CA PHE A 289 16.07 14.95 4.97
C PHE A 289 17.43 15.48 5.44
N ASP A 290 18.49 14.81 5.03
CA ASP A 290 19.86 15.32 5.20
C ASP A 290 20.12 16.48 4.23
N LYS A 291 20.73 17.55 4.70
CA LYS A 291 21.02 18.74 3.87
C LYS A 291 21.82 18.42 2.60
N HIS A 292 22.63 17.37 2.64
CA HIS A 292 23.42 16.89 1.51
C HIS A 292 22.70 15.80 0.71
N LEU A 293 21.51 15.39 1.15
CA LEU A 293 20.77 14.23 0.62
C LEU A 293 21.68 12.99 0.49
N LYS A 294 22.51 12.76 1.50
CA LYS A 294 23.31 11.54 1.57
C LYS A 294 22.38 10.34 1.63
N ALA A 295 22.64 9.37 0.78
CA ALA A 295 21.82 8.18 0.72
C ALA A 295 21.93 7.41 2.04
N ASN A 296 20.79 7.19 2.72
CA ASN A 296 20.68 6.27 3.83
C ASN A 296 20.20 4.91 3.28
N THR A 297 21.14 4.05 2.92
CA THR A 297 20.82 2.74 2.34
C THR A 297 20.82 1.61 3.36
N ASN A 298 21.15 1.92 4.61
CA ASN A 298 21.37 0.90 5.63
C ASN A 298 20.11 0.50 6.38
N ASN A 299 18.98 1.17 6.18
CA ASN A 299 17.72 0.77 6.78
C ASN A 299 16.55 0.81 5.81
N GLU A 300 15.50 0.08 6.13
CA GLU A 300 14.30 -0.08 5.32
C GLU A 300 13.32 1.13 5.42
N TYR A 301 13.62 2.14 6.25
CA TYR A 301 12.79 3.32 6.48
C TYR A 301 13.19 4.53 5.64
N TYR A 302 14.07 4.37 4.63
CA TYR A 302 14.36 5.46 3.69
C TYR A 302 13.19 5.73 2.75
N GLY A 303 13.15 6.90 2.15
CA GLY A 303 12.11 7.33 1.22
C GLY A 303 10.85 7.80 1.93
N ILE A 304 9.76 7.85 1.18
CA ILE A 304 8.44 8.20 1.69
C ILE A 304 7.56 6.96 1.66
N LEU A 305 7.21 6.47 2.85
CA LEU A 305 6.34 5.31 3.00
C LEU A 305 4.87 5.75 2.98
N THR A 306 4.11 5.32 1.98
CA THR A 306 2.67 5.62 1.91
C THR A 306 1.91 4.70 2.84
N ARG A 307 1.02 5.26 3.66
CA ARG A 307 0.20 4.50 4.61
C ARG A 307 -1.27 4.82 4.48
N SER A 308 -2.06 3.78 4.26
CA SER A 308 -3.52 3.82 4.38
C SER A 308 -3.92 3.19 5.72
N LYS A 309 -4.58 3.96 6.60
CA LYS A 309 -4.91 3.51 7.98
C LYS A 309 -3.70 2.90 8.69
N ASN A 310 -2.59 3.59 8.61
CA ASN A 310 -1.30 3.22 9.21
C ASN A 310 -0.65 1.92 8.66
N VAL A 311 -1.23 1.27 7.66
CA VAL A 311 -0.66 0.10 6.97
C VAL A 311 0.11 0.53 5.74
N LEU A 312 1.27 -0.08 5.51
CA LEU A 312 2.10 0.22 4.34
C LEU A 312 1.40 -0.12 3.03
N MET A 313 1.49 0.81 2.09
CA MET A 313 1.08 0.70 0.68
C MET A 313 2.31 0.85 -0.21
N GLY A 314 2.48 -0.08 -1.15
CA GLY A 314 3.62 -0.03 -2.08
C GLY A 314 4.98 -0.24 -1.42
N THR A 315 6.00 0.42 -1.96
CA THR A 315 7.41 0.29 -1.56
C THR A 315 8.05 1.65 -1.27
N ASN A 316 9.32 1.67 -0.87
CA ASN A 316 10.12 2.88 -0.68
C ASN A 316 10.23 3.72 -1.97
N ASP A 317 10.21 3.07 -3.12
CA ASP A 317 10.36 3.71 -4.43
C ASP A 317 9.03 4.09 -5.09
N THR A 318 7.90 3.91 -4.38
CA THR A 318 6.56 4.18 -4.93
C THR A 318 6.40 5.62 -5.43
N PHE A 319 6.98 6.60 -4.74
CA PHE A 319 6.93 7.99 -5.19
C PHE A 319 7.68 8.20 -6.51
N ALA A 320 8.82 7.53 -6.69
CA ALA A 320 9.56 7.56 -7.96
C ALA A 320 8.79 6.85 -9.08
N GLN A 321 8.14 5.73 -8.78
CA GLN A 321 7.30 5.00 -9.75
C GLN A 321 6.09 5.83 -10.18
N VAL A 322 5.41 6.49 -9.25
CA VAL A 322 4.27 7.37 -9.56
C VAL A 322 4.70 8.54 -10.43
N ALA A 323 5.83 9.19 -10.10
CA ALA A 323 6.34 10.32 -10.88
C ALA A 323 6.80 9.90 -12.28
N ASP A 324 7.42 8.72 -12.41
CA ASP A 324 7.84 8.15 -13.70
C ASP A 324 6.64 7.79 -14.58
N ASN A 325 5.63 7.15 -14.00
CA ASN A 325 4.39 6.80 -14.71
C ASN A 325 3.60 8.03 -15.17
N ASN A 326 3.65 9.12 -14.41
CA ASN A 326 2.94 10.36 -14.72
C ASN A 326 3.59 11.15 -15.87
N LYS A 327 4.82 10.81 -16.24
CA LYS A 327 5.60 11.35 -17.39
C LYS A 327 5.63 12.89 -17.52
N LEU A 328 5.27 13.60 -16.46
CA LEU A 328 5.27 15.07 -16.43
C LEU A 328 6.64 15.65 -16.09
N TYR A 329 7.66 14.79 -15.97
CA TYR A 329 8.99 15.18 -15.56
C TYR A 329 10.09 14.41 -16.32
N ILE A 330 11.15 15.12 -16.77
CA ILE A 330 12.20 14.58 -17.65
C ILE A 330 13.32 13.86 -16.88
N THR A 331 13.08 13.40 -15.69
CA THR A 331 14.10 12.70 -14.89
C THR A 331 13.86 11.19 -14.95
N THR A 332 14.92 10.42 -15.00
CA THR A 332 14.80 8.96 -15.00
C THR A 332 14.33 8.43 -13.65
N PHE A 333 13.61 7.30 -13.66
CA PHE A 333 13.22 6.58 -12.44
C PHE A 333 14.41 6.39 -11.48
N ARG A 334 15.58 6.00 -12.00
CA ARG A 334 16.80 5.78 -11.22
C ARG A 334 17.24 7.02 -10.44
N GLU A 335 17.19 8.19 -11.05
CA GLU A 335 17.60 9.46 -10.41
C GLU A 335 16.60 9.86 -9.33
N MET A 336 15.29 9.65 -9.57
CA MET A 336 14.24 9.90 -8.59
C MET A 336 14.34 8.95 -7.39
N ALA A 337 14.53 7.65 -7.62
CA ALA A 337 14.74 6.65 -6.57
C ALA A 337 16.00 6.96 -5.74
N GLN A 338 17.08 7.42 -6.37
CA GLN A 338 18.26 7.89 -5.65
C GLN A 338 18.00 9.14 -4.80
N ALA A 339 17.13 10.06 -5.24
CA ALA A 339 16.80 11.23 -4.43
C ALA A 339 16.02 10.84 -3.16
N LEU A 340 15.13 9.86 -3.26
CA LEU A 340 14.38 9.33 -2.11
C LEU A 340 15.27 8.70 -1.02
N ARG A 341 16.42 8.17 -1.36
CA ARG A 341 17.34 7.58 -0.38
C ARG A 341 17.91 8.58 0.64
N GLY A 342 17.87 9.88 0.34
CA GLY A 342 18.27 10.94 1.26
C GLY A 342 17.11 11.53 2.08
N VAL A 343 15.94 10.94 2.00
CA VAL A 343 14.70 11.38 2.66
C VAL A 343 14.15 10.26 3.53
N CYS A 344 13.47 10.61 4.60
CA CYS A 344 12.73 9.71 5.45
C CYS A 344 11.40 10.35 5.82
N GLY A 345 10.29 9.61 5.71
CA GLY A 345 8.98 10.13 6.05
C GLY A 345 7.82 9.21 5.71
N GLU A 346 6.61 9.68 5.96
CA GLU A 346 5.39 8.96 5.63
C GLU A 346 4.35 9.87 5.01
N LEU A 347 3.63 9.34 4.02
CA LEU A 347 2.40 9.91 3.52
C LEU A 347 1.22 9.16 4.17
N LEU A 348 0.53 9.83 5.06
CA LEU A 348 -0.63 9.30 5.79
C LEU A 348 -1.91 9.67 5.03
N ILE A 349 -2.57 8.69 4.45
CA ILE A 349 -3.71 8.86 3.53
C ILE A 349 -5.03 8.92 4.27
N ASN A 350 -5.93 9.78 3.78
CA ASN A 350 -7.34 9.75 4.13
C ASN A 350 -8.10 8.72 3.28
N SER A 351 -8.42 7.59 3.87
CA SER A 351 -9.08 6.48 3.17
C SER A 351 -10.54 6.72 2.81
N SER A 352 -11.14 7.83 3.25
CA SER A 352 -12.50 8.23 2.81
C SER A 352 -12.52 8.66 1.35
N PHE A 353 -11.40 9.17 0.82
CA PHE A 353 -11.30 9.69 -0.54
C PHE A 353 -10.53 8.78 -1.49
N LEU A 354 -9.67 7.90 -0.98
CA LEU A 354 -8.81 7.04 -1.79
C LEU A 354 -9.12 5.57 -1.53
N ARG A 355 -9.27 4.80 -2.61
CA ARG A 355 -9.59 3.36 -2.54
C ARG A 355 -8.38 2.54 -2.95
N ASP A 356 -7.95 1.64 -2.08
CA ASP A 356 -6.85 0.71 -2.33
C ASP A 356 -7.20 -0.24 -3.49
N ASN A 357 -6.24 -0.51 -4.38
CA ASN A 357 -6.36 -1.58 -5.36
C ASN A 357 -6.29 -2.98 -4.69
N SER A 358 -6.45 -4.05 -5.47
CA SER A 358 -6.52 -5.42 -4.92
C SER A 358 -5.23 -5.87 -4.24
N ARG A 359 -4.08 -5.47 -4.74
CA ARG A 359 -2.75 -5.79 -4.19
C ARG A 359 -2.35 -4.90 -3.02
N ARG A 360 -3.05 -3.79 -2.80
CA ARG A 360 -2.68 -2.73 -1.85
C ARG A 360 -1.29 -2.15 -2.11
N ASP A 361 -0.89 -2.09 -3.35
CA ASP A 361 0.34 -1.43 -3.78
C ASP A 361 0.10 0.02 -4.20
N TRP A 362 -1.14 0.37 -4.63
CA TRP A 362 -1.57 1.74 -4.92
C TRP A 362 -3.10 1.88 -4.86
N PHE A 363 -3.61 3.03 -5.33
CA PHE A 363 -5.03 3.38 -5.33
C PHE A 363 -5.68 3.12 -6.69
N LEU A 364 -6.99 2.83 -6.67
CA LEU A 364 -7.79 2.78 -7.89
C LEU A 364 -7.86 4.16 -8.55
N PRO A 365 -7.88 4.23 -9.90
CA PRO A 365 -7.97 5.49 -10.62
C PRO A 365 -9.29 6.21 -10.31
N ASP A 366 -9.18 7.38 -9.69
CA ASP A 366 -10.27 8.32 -9.44
C ASP A 366 -9.72 9.76 -9.42
N PRO A 367 -10.56 10.82 -9.35
CA PRO A 367 -10.08 12.19 -9.36
C PRO A 367 -9.09 12.51 -8.22
N HIS A 368 -9.29 11.96 -7.01
CA HIS A 368 -8.41 12.20 -5.88
C HIS A 368 -7.06 11.49 -6.03
N SER A 369 -7.04 10.27 -6.59
CA SER A 369 -5.80 9.56 -6.87
C SER A 369 -4.98 10.25 -7.97
N ILE A 370 -5.64 10.83 -8.97
CA ILE A 370 -4.98 11.65 -10.00
C ILE A 370 -4.37 12.91 -9.37
N ASP A 371 -5.11 13.60 -8.51
CA ASP A 371 -4.59 14.77 -7.80
C ASP A 371 -3.40 14.39 -6.90
N LEU A 372 -3.48 13.26 -6.18
CA LEU A 372 -2.38 12.75 -5.38
C LEU A 372 -1.15 12.44 -6.24
N ASN A 373 -1.31 11.77 -7.39
CA ASN A 373 -0.21 11.45 -8.29
C ASN A 373 0.50 12.72 -8.80
N ASN A 374 -0.26 13.78 -9.11
CA ASN A 374 0.30 15.06 -9.52
C ASN A 374 1.09 15.73 -8.38
N ILE A 375 0.58 15.65 -7.13
CA ILE A 375 1.26 16.18 -5.94
C ILE A 375 2.58 15.44 -5.68
N ILE A 376 2.54 14.12 -5.76
CA ILE A 376 3.75 13.30 -5.62
C ILE A 376 4.77 13.63 -6.71
N THR A 377 4.32 13.81 -7.94
CA THR A 377 5.20 14.21 -9.06
C THR A 377 5.83 15.57 -8.80
N ASP A 378 5.08 16.55 -8.30
CA ASP A 378 5.62 17.85 -7.93
C ASP A 378 6.60 17.77 -6.76
N PHE A 379 6.31 16.94 -5.75
CA PHE A 379 7.24 16.66 -4.64
C PHE A 379 8.55 16.09 -5.18
N MET A 380 8.50 15.09 -6.04
CA MET A 380 9.69 14.46 -6.63
C MET A 380 10.51 15.43 -7.47
N ARG A 381 9.85 16.30 -8.23
CA ARG A 381 10.50 17.38 -8.98
C ARG A 381 11.26 18.34 -8.06
N ARG A 382 10.62 18.80 -6.98
CA ARG A 382 11.25 19.72 -6.01
C ARG A 382 12.41 19.06 -5.29
N LEU A 383 12.24 17.81 -4.86
CA LEU A 383 13.29 17.03 -4.21
C LEU A 383 14.51 16.83 -5.14
N HIS A 384 14.27 16.49 -6.40
CA HIS A 384 15.33 16.35 -7.38
C HIS A 384 16.05 17.68 -7.65
N ASN A 385 15.32 18.78 -7.81
CA ASN A 385 15.90 20.11 -8.02
C ASN A 385 16.78 20.52 -6.83
N TYR A 386 16.28 20.31 -5.61
CA TYR A 386 17.08 20.58 -4.40
C TYR A 386 18.36 19.74 -4.38
N ARG A 387 18.26 18.43 -4.65
CA ARG A 387 19.43 17.54 -4.72
C ARG A 387 20.45 17.99 -5.74
N TYR A 388 20.00 18.41 -6.92
CA TYR A 388 20.87 18.91 -7.98
C TYR A 388 21.61 20.19 -7.54
N CYS A 389 20.89 21.16 -6.97
CA CYS A 389 21.49 22.40 -6.47
C CYS A 389 22.42 22.14 -5.28
N ALA A 390 22.04 21.27 -4.34
CA ALA A 390 22.87 20.89 -3.21
C ALA A 390 24.19 20.23 -3.69
N SER A 391 24.12 19.26 -4.59
CA SER A 391 25.30 18.61 -5.16
C SER A 391 26.27 19.60 -5.81
N ARG A 392 25.75 20.58 -6.56
CA ARG A 392 26.58 21.60 -7.21
C ARG A 392 27.18 22.60 -6.23
N TYR A 393 26.40 23.02 -5.23
CA TYR A 393 26.86 23.95 -4.18
C TYR A 393 27.98 23.35 -3.34
N PHE A 394 27.80 22.12 -2.85
CA PHE A 394 28.78 21.49 -1.95
C PHE A 394 30.10 21.09 -2.66
N ARG A 395 30.07 20.91 -3.99
CA ARG A 395 31.31 20.67 -4.76
C ARG A 395 32.17 21.91 -4.96
N SER A 396 31.59 23.08 -5.20
CA SER A 396 32.33 24.26 -5.68
C SER A 396 32.07 25.56 -4.89
N LYS A 397 31.15 25.58 -3.93
CA LYS A 397 30.82 26.70 -3.01
C LYS A 397 30.76 28.12 -3.61
N PRO A 398 30.29 28.39 -4.84
CA PRO A 398 30.21 29.74 -5.35
C PRO A 398 28.97 30.46 -4.80
N SER A 399 29.08 31.79 -4.54
CA SER A 399 28.04 32.61 -3.94
C SER A 399 26.68 32.56 -4.67
N LYS A 400 26.67 32.60 -6.01
CA LYS A 400 25.45 32.51 -6.83
C LYS A 400 24.69 31.18 -6.65
N LYS A 401 25.40 30.07 -6.45
CA LYS A 401 24.77 28.76 -6.23
C LYS A 401 24.18 28.61 -4.82
N LYS A 402 24.53 29.48 -3.88
CA LYS A 402 23.93 29.50 -2.54
C LYS A 402 22.50 30.02 -2.58
N GLU A 403 22.23 31.03 -3.43
CA GLU A 403 20.87 31.57 -3.64
C GLU A 403 19.96 30.52 -4.31
N ASP A 404 20.45 29.82 -5.35
CA ASP A 404 19.71 28.74 -6.00
C ASP A 404 19.39 27.62 -5.03
N LEU A 405 20.35 27.22 -4.16
CA LEU A 405 20.13 26.21 -3.14
C LEU A 405 19.07 26.64 -2.12
N LYS A 406 19.14 27.90 -1.65
CA LYS A 406 18.15 28.45 -0.72
C LYS A 406 16.76 28.46 -1.35
N LYS A 407 16.65 28.91 -2.60
CA LYS A 407 15.38 28.94 -3.33
C LYS A 407 14.77 27.55 -3.48
N THR A 408 15.55 26.56 -3.90
CA THR A 408 15.05 25.16 -4.06
C THR A 408 14.72 24.52 -2.73
N LEU A 409 15.41 24.88 -1.64
CA LEU A 409 15.06 24.47 -0.28
C LEU A 409 13.71 25.06 0.14
N ASP A 410 13.53 26.37 -0.05
CA ASP A 410 12.27 27.04 0.26
C ASP A 410 11.10 26.45 -0.54
N GLU A 411 11.31 26.11 -1.82
CA GLU A 411 10.32 25.43 -2.65
C GLU A 411 9.97 24.03 -2.13
N LEU A 412 10.95 23.29 -1.61
CA LEU A 412 10.73 21.94 -1.06
C LEU A 412 10.02 21.98 0.30
N VAL A 413 10.38 22.95 1.16
CA VAL A 413 9.89 23.02 2.55
C VAL A 413 8.56 23.77 2.65
N ASN A 414 8.38 24.84 1.87
CA ASN A 414 7.24 25.73 1.96
C ASN A 414 6.24 25.51 0.82
N ILE A 415 5.28 24.62 1.02
CA ILE A 415 4.05 24.67 0.22
C ILE A 415 3.12 25.72 0.82
N LYS A 416 3.13 26.92 0.24
CA LYS A 416 2.10 27.90 0.53
C LYS A 416 0.77 27.42 -0.08
N ASN A 417 -0.19 27.09 0.79
CA ASN A 417 -1.61 26.89 0.48
C ASN A 417 -1.94 25.90 -0.65
N ASN A 418 -1.33 24.72 -0.67
CA ASN A 418 -1.70 23.64 -1.62
C ASN A 418 -1.73 24.03 -3.11
N GLN A 419 -1.12 25.13 -3.48
CA GLN A 419 -0.99 25.51 -4.88
C GLN A 419 0.18 24.73 -5.48
N ILE A 420 -0.12 23.51 -5.89
CA ILE A 420 0.62 22.90 -6.96
C ILE A 420 0.41 23.87 -8.12
N ASP A 421 1.49 24.44 -8.60
CA ASP A 421 1.41 25.24 -9.81
C ASP A 421 1.19 24.29 -11.00
N TYR A 422 -0.07 23.90 -11.20
CA TYR A 422 -0.45 23.09 -12.37
C TYR A 422 -0.07 23.80 -13.67
N SER A 423 0.10 25.12 -13.66
CA SER A 423 0.58 25.87 -14.83
C SER A 423 2.01 25.48 -15.23
N TYR A 424 2.82 24.98 -14.29
CA TYR A 424 4.14 24.46 -14.60
C TYR A 424 4.05 23.22 -15.50
N PHE A 425 3.13 22.31 -15.23
CA PHE A 425 2.91 21.13 -16.06
C PHE A 425 2.42 21.53 -17.45
N TYR A 426 1.48 22.47 -17.55
CA TYR A 426 1.00 22.99 -18.83
C TYR A 426 2.06 23.79 -19.60
N LYS A 427 2.87 24.62 -18.94
CA LYS A 427 3.94 25.38 -19.62
C LYS A 427 5.03 24.47 -20.16
N LYS A 428 5.29 23.34 -19.49
CA LYS A 428 6.28 22.37 -19.91
C LYS A 428 5.77 21.53 -21.08
N GLU A 429 4.51 21.13 -21.04
CA GLU A 429 3.86 20.47 -22.19
C GLU A 429 3.99 21.34 -23.46
N ILE A 430 3.72 22.64 -23.35
CA ILE A 430 3.86 23.59 -24.48
C ILE A 430 5.33 23.78 -24.90
N ALA A 431 6.28 23.76 -23.97
CA ALA A 431 7.71 23.87 -24.30
C ALA A 431 8.27 22.58 -24.92
N GLU A 432 7.80 21.41 -24.45
CA GLU A 432 8.11 20.10 -25.04
C GLU A 432 7.41 19.91 -26.38
N GLU A 433 6.20 20.45 -26.58
CA GLU A 433 5.57 20.53 -27.91
C GLU A 433 6.48 21.26 -28.91
N ARG A 434 7.10 22.38 -28.53
CA ARG A 434 7.98 23.16 -29.42
C ARG A 434 9.34 22.47 -29.69
N THR A 435 9.87 21.68 -28.73
CA THR A 435 11.10 20.91 -28.90
C THR A 435 10.85 19.58 -29.61
N LEU A 436 9.72 18.94 -29.36
CA LEU A 436 9.31 17.71 -30.01
C LEU A 436 8.92 17.92 -31.49
N ASP A 437 8.30 19.04 -31.82
CA ASP A 437 7.99 19.41 -33.22
C ASP A 437 9.27 19.73 -34.05
N GLY A 438 10.38 20.08 -33.36
CA GLY A 438 11.69 20.36 -34.03
C GLY A 438 12.60 19.15 -34.19
N GLU A 439 12.50 18.14 -33.28
CA GLU A 439 13.49 17.05 -33.26
C GLU A 439 12.91 15.65 -33.58
N LEU A 440 11.59 15.46 -33.53
CA LEU A 440 11.01 14.10 -33.59
C LEU A 440 10.75 13.57 -35.01
N PHE A 441 10.64 14.39 -36.04
CA PHE A 441 10.52 13.94 -37.42
C PHE A 441 10.96 15.01 -38.41
N SER A 442 12.18 14.86 -38.94
CA SER A 442 12.48 15.34 -40.32
C SER A 442 11.84 14.37 -41.32
N GLU A 443 11.43 14.85 -42.47
CA GLU A 443 10.97 13.97 -43.57
C GLU A 443 11.99 12.87 -43.95
N GLN A 444 13.21 12.97 -43.44
CA GLN A 444 14.34 12.06 -43.64
C GLN A 444 14.27 10.77 -42.79
N ASP A 445 13.44 10.75 -41.72
CA ASP A 445 13.33 9.59 -40.83
C ASP A 445 12.34 8.51 -41.33
N ILE A 446 11.65 8.75 -42.42
CA ILE A 446 10.74 7.78 -43.07
C ILE A 446 11.51 7.13 -44.24
N PRO A 447 11.70 5.80 -44.26
CA PRO A 447 12.37 5.13 -45.39
C PRO A 447 11.66 5.48 -46.69
N HIS A 448 12.43 5.94 -47.68
CA HIS A 448 11.95 6.36 -48.99
C HIS A 448 11.23 5.27 -49.80
N GLU A 449 11.32 4.00 -49.36
CA GLU A 449 10.82 2.85 -50.12
C GLU A 449 9.33 2.54 -49.94
N ASN A 450 8.58 3.24 -49.05
CA ASN A 450 7.18 2.90 -48.77
C ASN A 450 6.19 4.09 -48.77
N GLN A 451 6.00 4.68 -49.96
CA GLN A 451 5.03 5.78 -50.18
C GLN A 451 3.60 5.42 -49.75
N SER A 452 3.23 4.15 -49.74
CA SER A 452 1.92 3.69 -49.28
C SER A 452 1.77 3.78 -47.77
N MET A 453 2.81 3.47 -46.99
CA MET A 453 2.81 3.61 -45.53
C MET A 453 2.81 5.08 -45.07
N LYS A 454 3.55 5.96 -45.79
CA LYS A 454 3.51 7.41 -45.51
C LYS A 454 2.09 7.96 -45.68
N LYS A 455 1.38 7.59 -46.76
CA LYS A 455 -0.01 7.99 -46.97
C LYS A 455 -0.96 7.48 -45.88
N CYS A 456 -0.81 6.22 -45.44
CA CYS A 456 -1.62 5.68 -44.32
C CYS A 456 -1.34 6.40 -43.01
N TYR A 457 -0.08 6.70 -42.71
CA TYR A 457 0.31 7.45 -41.52
C TYR A 457 -0.27 8.86 -41.55
N ASP A 458 -0.16 9.60 -42.63
CA ASP A 458 -0.70 10.97 -42.78
C ASP A 458 -2.23 11.01 -42.64
N VAL A 459 -2.93 10.02 -43.20
CA VAL A 459 -4.38 9.91 -43.08
C VAL A 459 -4.77 9.59 -41.63
N LEU A 460 -4.07 8.66 -41.00
CA LEU A 460 -4.32 8.28 -39.60
C LEU A 460 -4.07 9.47 -38.66
N MET A 461 -2.97 10.20 -38.87
CA MET A 461 -2.64 11.37 -38.06
C MET A 461 -3.66 12.50 -38.20
N LYS A 462 -4.15 12.78 -39.43
CA LYS A 462 -5.23 13.76 -39.67
C LYS A 462 -6.54 13.35 -39.00
N ILE A 463 -6.88 12.05 -38.99
CA ILE A 463 -8.08 11.55 -38.31
C ILE A 463 -7.91 11.71 -36.79
N ILE A 464 -6.78 11.36 -36.26
CA ILE A 464 -6.46 11.46 -34.83
C ILE A 464 -6.49 12.94 -34.40
N GLU A 465 -5.82 13.85 -35.11
CA GLU A 465 -5.86 15.29 -34.84
C GLU A 465 -7.29 15.84 -34.83
N LYS A 466 -8.07 15.52 -35.86
CA LYS A 466 -9.47 15.97 -35.98
C LYS A 466 -10.34 15.43 -34.85
N TYR A 467 -10.10 14.21 -34.37
CA TYR A 467 -10.85 13.60 -33.27
C TYR A 467 -10.47 14.22 -31.92
N PHE A 468 -9.16 14.44 -31.67
CA PHE A 468 -8.68 15.00 -30.41
C PHE A 468 -8.87 16.51 -30.29
N ASP A 469 -8.88 17.26 -31.40
CA ASP A 469 -9.26 18.68 -31.39
C ASP A 469 -10.74 18.87 -30.95
N LYS A 470 -11.62 17.99 -31.38
CA LYS A 470 -13.03 17.99 -30.93
C LYS A 470 -13.20 17.71 -29.43
N ILE A 471 -12.32 16.89 -28.84
CA ILE A 471 -12.46 16.46 -27.42
C ILE A 471 -11.64 17.36 -26.48
N LYS A 472 -10.83 18.29 -26.98
CA LYS A 472 -9.88 19.11 -26.20
C LYS A 472 -8.96 18.28 -25.27
N LYS A 473 -8.60 17.04 -25.65
CA LYS A 473 -7.74 16.13 -24.88
C LYS A 473 -6.37 15.96 -25.54
N ARG A 474 -5.62 17.05 -25.66
CA ARG A 474 -4.27 17.06 -26.30
C ARG A 474 -3.30 16.04 -25.71
N VAL A 475 -3.30 15.86 -24.38
CA VAL A 475 -2.39 14.91 -23.69
C VAL A 475 -2.56 13.47 -24.22
N LEU A 476 -3.79 13.01 -24.41
CA LEU A 476 -4.06 11.67 -24.93
C LEU A 476 -3.59 11.53 -26.40
N PHE A 477 -3.65 12.60 -27.17
CA PHE A 477 -3.15 12.66 -28.53
C PHE A 477 -1.65 12.41 -28.60
N PHE A 478 -0.84 13.09 -27.77
CA PHE A 478 0.61 12.93 -27.77
C PHE A 478 1.03 11.55 -27.25
N GLN A 479 0.34 11.00 -26.25
CA GLN A 479 0.60 9.63 -25.78
C GLN A 479 0.32 8.59 -26.86
N LEU A 480 -0.79 8.71 -27.59
CA LEU A 480 -1.14 7.82 -28.68
C LEU A 480 -0.17 7.98 -29.87
N ARG A 481 0.24 9.21 -30.17
CA ARG A 481 1.26 9.51 -31.21
C ARG A 481 2.60 8.85 -30.86
N ALA A 482 3.09 9.03 -29.62
CA ALA A 482 4.34 8.42 -29.16
C ALA A 482 4.29 6.88 -29.18
N TYR A 483 3.16 6.30 -28.77
CA TYR A 483 2.94 4.85 -28.83
C TYR A 483 2.99 4.32 -30.28
N LEU A 484 2.25 4.94 -31.19
CA LEU A 484 2.21 4.53 -32.58
C LEU A 484 3.59 4.61 -33.25
N VAL A 485 4.33 5.69 -33.01
CA VAL A 485 5.71 5.85 -33.49
C VAL A 485 6.62 4.74 -32.98
N ASN A 486 6.54 4.39 -31.71
CA ASN A 486 7.33 3.28 -31.14
C ASN A 486 6.94 1.92 -31.73
N GLN A 487 5.65 1.70 -32.06
CA GLN A 487 5.23 0.46 -32.71
C GLN A 487 5.74 0.38 -34.18
N PHE A 488 5.77 1.51 -34.90
CA PHE A 488 6.33 1.54 -36.25
C PHE A 488 7.86 1.32 -36.27
N LYS A 489 8.61 1.87 -35.29
CA LYS A 489 10.04 1.64 -35.14
C LYS A 489 10.44 0.21 -34.76
N LYS A 490 9.52 -0.55 -34.09
CA LYS A 490 9.77 -1.94 -33.68
C LYS A 490 9.50 -2.98 -34.77
N LYS A 491 8.84 -2.59 -35.86
CA LYS A 491 8.50 -3.52 -36.97
C LYS A 491 9.43 -3.39 -38.19
N HIS A 492 10.40 -2.51 -38.10
CA HIS A 492 11.49 -2.34 -39.03
C HIS A 492 12.82 -2.14 -38.30
#